data_03530ba5c3b34da483b6171130c14bc5
#
_entry.id   03530ba5c3b34da483b6171130c14bc5
#
_cell.length_a   1.000
_cell.length_b   1.000
_cell.length_c   1.000
_cell.angle_alpha   90.00
_cell.angle_beta   90.00
_cell.angle_gamma   90.00
#
_symmetry.space_group_name_H-M   'P 1'
#
loop_
_entity.id
_entity.type
_entity.pdbx_description
1 polymer ?
#
loop_
_entity_poly.entity_id
_entity_poly.type
_entity_poly.pdbx_seq_one_letter_code
_entity_poly.pdbx_strand_id
1 'polypeptide(L)'
;YMPQQQGLYDSYTGRRFLAYMAALKEIPRKTVPAEVDRVAAAVNLSAELDKRLSAYSGGMKQRLLLASAPLGDPKLLILDEPTAGLDPRERVRLRTLLAGMASDRIILVATHVVSDVESVATQVILLRAGQIVDAAPVPDLIAQYAPGRGLEDVYLAVFGEGDGK
;
A
#
# COMPACT_ATOMS: atom_id res chain seq x y z
N TYR A 1 3.95 -8.43 3.37
CA TYR A 1 4.46 -7.75 2.17
C TYR A 1 3.45 -7.80 1.04
N MET A 2 3.26 -6.68 0.35
CA MET A 2 2.47 -6.55 -0.87
C MET A 2 3.40 -6.03 -1.98
N PRO A 3 3.76 -6.86 -2.98
CA PRO A 3 4.59 -6.44 -4.11
C PRO A 3 3.78 -5.61 -5.10
N GLN A 4 4.47 -4.78 -5.89
CA GLN A 4 3.87 -3.95 -6.94
C GLN A 4 3.07 -4.78 -7.96
N GLN A 5 3.59 -5.94 -8.34
CA GLN A 5 2.91 -6.86 -9.25
C GLN A 5 2.82 -8.24 -8.61
N GLN A 6 1.62 -8.70 -8.42
CA GLN A 6 1.35 -10.07 -8.01
C GLN A 6 0.42 -10.72 -9.02
N GLY A 7 0.80 -11.88 -9.51
CA GLY A 7 -0.04 -12.69 -10.37
C GLY A 7 -1.33 -13.08 -9.66
N LEU A 8 -2.45 -12.66 -10.18
CA LEU A 8 -3.77 -13.08 -9.72
C LEU A 8 -4.25 -14.26 -10.57
N TYR A 9 -4.79 -15.26 -9.94
CA TYR A 9 -5.38 -16.41 -10.64
C TYR A 9 -6.80 -16.06 -11.09
N ASP A 10 -7.01 -15.70 -12.33
CA ASP A 10 -8.30 -15.25 -12.88
C ASP A 10 -9.46 -16.23 -12.65
N SER A 11 -9.16 -17.53 -12.52
CA SER A 11 -10.15 -18.57 -12.22
C SER A 11 -10.57 -18.62 -10.74
N TYR A 12 -9.82 -17.96 -9.82
CA TYR A 12 -10.18 -17.91 -8.41
C TYR A 12 -11.25 -16.86 -8.17
N THR A 13 -12.01 -17.04 -7.09
CA THR A 13 -12.81 -15.96 -6.49
C THR A 13 -11.92 -15.16 -5.53
N GLY A 14 -12.36 -13.93 -5.18
CA GLY A 14 -11.67 -13.12 -4.17
C GLY A 14 -11.51 -13.86 -2.85
N ARG A 15 -12.57 -14.55 -2.39
CA ARG A 15 -12.56 -15.39 -1.18
C ARG A 15 -11.51 -16.48 -1.29
N ARG A 16 -11.46 -17.20 -2.40
CA ARG A 16 -10.49 -18.28 -2.61
C ARG A 16 -9.06 -17.76 -2.64
N PHE A 17 -8.83 -16.60 -3.25
CA PHE A 17 -7.52 -15.96 -3.28
C PHE A 17 -7.05 -15.56 -1.86
N LEU A 18 -7.90 -14.88 -1.08
CA LEU A 18 -7.54 -14.50 0.29
C LEU A 18 -7.34 -15.72 1.20
N ALA A 19 -8.16 -16.76 1.04
CA ALA A 19 -7.96 -18.02 1.79
C ALA A 19 -6.64 -18.71 1.40
N TYR A 20 -6.24 -18.67 0.12
CA TYR A 20 -4.95 -19.16 -0.34
C TYR A 20 -3.79 -18.36 0.29
N MET A 21 -3.89 -17.03 0.30
CA MET A 21 -2.89 -16.17 0.95
C MET A 21 -2.82 -16.41 2.46
N ALA A 22 -3.95 -16.65 3.11
CA ALA A 22 -4.01 -17.00 4.53
C ALA A 22 -3.30 -18.34 4.80
N ALA A 23 -3.46 -19.32 3.91
CA ALA A 23 -2.78 -20.62 4.03
C ALA A 23 -1.26 -20.47 3.88
N LEU A 24 -0.78 -19.63 2.95
CA LEU A 24 0.65 -19.33 2.80
C LEU A 24 1.27 -18.66 4.03
N LYS A 25 0.44 -17.94 4.80
CA LYS A 25 0.83 -17.31 6.08
C LYS A 25 0.59 -18.21 7.29
N GLU A 26 0.30 -19.49 7.07
CA GLU A 26 0.08 -20.50 8.13
C GLU A 26 -1.05 -20.13 9.12
N ILE A 27 -2.01 -19.30 8.68
CA ILE A 27 -3.17 -18.95 9.50
C ILE A 27 -4.01 -20.22 9.74
N PRO A 28 -4.42 -20.51 11.00
CA PRO A 28 -5.18 -21.68 11.32
C PRO A 28 -6.48 -21.76 10.51
N ARG A 29 -6.74 -22.91 9.86
CA ARG A 29 -7.89 -23.09 8.94
C ARG A 29 -9.23 -22.65 9.53
N LYS A 30 -9.42 -22.87 10.84
CA LYS A 30 -10.67 -22.50 11.54
C LYS A 30 -10.91 -21.00 11.62
N THR A 31 -9.86 -20.16 11.56
CA THR A 31 -9.96 -18.70 11.65
C THR A 31 -9.95 -18.03 10.28
N VAL A 32 -9.56 -18.75 9.22
CA VAL A 32 -9.46 -18.20 7.85
C VAL A 32 -10.77 -17.52 7.38
N PRO A 33 -11.98 -18.09 7.56
CA PRO A 33 -13.19 -17.42 7.09
C PRO A 33 -13.40 -16.05 7.72
N ALA A 34 -13.22 -15.92 9.03
CA ALA A 34 -13.38 -14.66 9.75
C ALA A 34 -12.29 -13.63 9.34
N GLU A 35 -11.05 -14.08 9.14
CA GLU A 35 -9.96 -13.24 8.67
C GLU A 35 -10.21 -12.72 7.25
N VAL A 36 -10.67 -13.57 6.34
CA VAL A 36 -11.03 -13.18 4.98
C VAL A 36 -12.13 -12.13 4.98
N ASP A 37 -13.18 -12.33 5.77
CA ASP A 37 -14.29 -11.37 5.86
C ASP A 37 -13.82 -10.05 6.47
N ARG A 38 -12.98 -10.07 7.51
CA ARG A 38 -12.39 -8.89 8.14
C ARG A 38 -11.60 -8.03 7.14
N VAL A 39 -10.64 -8.65 6.43
CA VAL A 39 -9.78 -7.89 5.51
C VAL A 39 -10.53 -7.42 4.27
N ALA A 40 -11.51 -8.18 3.79
CA ALA A 40 -12.35 -7.78 2.67
C ALA A 40 -13.27 -6.60 3.02
N ALA A 41 -13.80 -6.57 4.23
CA ALA A 41 -14.60 -5.45 4.72
C ALA A 41 -13.78 -4.16 4.78
N ALA A 42 -12.53 -4.24 5.26
CA ALA A 42 -11.64 -3.09 5.36
C ALA A 42 -11.39 -2.41 4.00
N VAL A 43 -11.39 -3.17 2.90
CA VAL A 43 -11.16 -2.64 1.54
C VAL A 43 -12.46 -2.52 0.71
N ASN A 44 -13.63 -2.65 1.33
CA ASN A 44 -14.94 -2.59 0.66
C ASN A 44 -15.09 -3.61 -0.49
N LEU A 45 -14.68 -4.87 -0.26
CA LEU A 45 -14.82 -5.97 -1.22
C LEU A 45 -15.74 -7.10 -0.75
N SER A 46 -16.41 -6.96 0.40
CA SER A 46 -17.24 -8.03 0.98
C SER A 46 -18.31 -8.57 0.01
N ALA A 47 -19.00 -7.68 -0.73
CA ALA A 47 -20.04 -8.05 -1.68
C ALA A 47 -19.48 -8.71 -2.97
N GLU A 48 -18.19 -8.57 -3.22
CA GLU A 48 -17.52 -9.01 -4.46
C GLU A 48 -16.71 -10.30 -4.27
N LEU A 49 -16.55 -10.77 -3.02
CA LEU A 49 -15.66 -11.87 -2.68
C LEU A 49 -15.93 -13.16 -3.45
N ASP A 50 -17.17 -13.45 -3.78
CA ASP A 50 -17.55 -14.69 -4.43
C ASP A 50 -17.56 -14.61 -5.97
N LYS A 51 -17.25 -13.41 -6.53
CA LYS A 51 -17.04 -13.23 -7.97
C LYS A 51 -15.63 -13.71 -8.37
N ARG A 52 -15.49 -14.20 -9.61
CA ARG A 52 -14.18 -14.57 -10.16
C ARG A 52 -13.31 -13.32 -10.39
N LEU A 53 -12.00 -13.48 -10.20
CA LEU A 53 -11.03 -12.39 -10.40
C LEU A 53 -10.92 -11.90 -11.83
N SER A 54 -11.31 -12.74 -12.81
CA SER A 54 -11.48 -12.33 -14.22
C SER A 54 -12.54 -11.22 -14.39
N ALA A 55 -13.51 -11.12 -13.47
CA ALA A 55 -14.56 -10.10 -13.50
C ALA A 55 -14.23 -8.86 -12.64
N TYR A 56 -13.06 -8.83 -11.97
CA TYR A 56 -12.63 -7.69 -11.17
C TYR A 56 -12.06 -6.59 -12.03
N SER A 57 -12.41 -5.32 -11.71
CA SER A 57 -11.70 -4.16 -12.27
C SER A 57 -10.26 -4.09 -11.74
N GLY A 58 -9.40 -3.27 -12.37
CA GLY A 58 -8.04 -3.02 -11.88
C GLY A 58 -8.02 -2.55 -10.43
N GLY A 59 -8.87 -1.58 -10.06
CA GLY A 59 -8.98 -1.10 -8.69
C GLY A 59 -9.49 -2.16 -7.70
N MET A 60 -10.39 -3.06 -8.12
CA MET A 60 -10.81 -4.20 -7.28
C MET A 60 -9.67 -5.19 -7.07
N LYS A 61 -8.88 -5.49 -8.10
CA LYS A 61 -7.70 -6.34 -8.02
C LYS A 61 -6.67 -5.74 -7.05
N GLN A 62 -6.40 -4.44 -7.15
CA GLN A 62 -5.48 -3.74 -6.26
C GLN A 62 -5.95 -3.75 -4.80
N ARG A 63 -7.24 -3.50 -4.56
CA ARG A 63 -7.83 -3.60 -3.21
C ARG A 63 -7.75 -5.02 -2.64
N LEU A 64 -7.92 -6.04 -3.48
CA LEU A 64 -7.78 -7.44 -3.05
C LEU A 64 -6.34 -7.77 -2.65
N LEU A 65 -5.35 -7.28 -3.41
CA LEU A 65 -3.93 -7.42 -3.05
C LEU A 65 -3.63 -6.73 -1.73
N LEU A 66 -4.12 -5.50 -1.56
CA LEU A 66 -3.99 -4.78 -0.30
C LEU A 66 -4.63 -5.54 0.87
N ALA A 67 -5.83 -6.14 0.67
CA ALA A 67 -6.49 -6.95 1.69
C ALA A 67 -5.68 -8.17 2.11
N SER A 68 -4.83 -8.71 1.23
CA SER A 68 -3.98 -9.85 1.54
C SER A 68 -2.82 -9.51 2.50
N ALA A 69 -2.38 -8.25 2.52
CA ALA A 69 -1.23 -7.83 3.34
C ALA A 69 -1.48 -7.96 4.86
N PRO A 70 -2.61 -7.45 5.43
CA PRO A 70 -2.88 -7.50 6.86
C PRO A 70 -3.46 -8.84 7.36
N LEU A 71 -3.54 -9.88 6.52
CA LEU A 71 -3.92 -11.23 6.98
C LEU A 71 -2.96 -11.71 8.05
N GLY A 72 -3.51 -12.21 9.17
CA GLY A 72 -2.73 -12.68 10.32
C GLY A 72 -2.21 -11.57 11.21
N ASP A 73 -2.70 -10.34 11.04
CA ASP A 73 -2.43 -9.18 11.90
C ASP A 73 -0.93 -8.87 12.12
N PRO A 74 -0.12 -8.71 11.04
CA PRO A 74 1.30 -8.43 11.17
C PRO A 74 1.56 -7.06 11.77
N LYS A 75 2.64 -6.94 12.55
CA LYS A 75 3.11 -5.67 13.13
C LYS A 75 3.86 -4.78 12.13
N LEU A 76 4.31 -5.32 11.02
CA LEU A 76 4.96 -4.61 9.92
C LEU A 76 4.26 -4.94 8.60
N LEU A 77 3.80 -3.91 7.90
CA LEU A 77 3.34 -3.99 6.51
C LEU A 77 4.34 -3.29 5.61
N ILE A 78 4.75 -3.96 4.55
CA ILE A 78 5.57 -3.38 3.48
C ILE A 78 4.70 -3.40 2.22
N LEU A 79 4.45 -2.23 1.65
CA LEU A 79 3.57 -2.03 0.49
C LEU A 79 4.38 -1.37 -0.62
N ASP A 80 4.47 -2.04 -1.76
CA ASP A 80 5.20 -1.57 -2.93
C ASP A 80 4.21 -1.04 -3.97
N GLU A 81 4.26 0.27 -4.25
CA GLU A 81 3.38 1.01 -5.16
C GLU A 81 1.87 0.70 -4.93
N PRO A 82 1.35 0.81 -3.71
CA PRO A 82 -0.01 0.37 -3.39
C PRO A 82 -1.10 1.17 -4.11
N THR A 83 -0.80 2.36 -4.61
CA THR A 83 -1.72 3.27 -5.32
C THR A 83 -1.65 3.12 -6.84
N ALA A 84 -0.74 2.28 -7.37
CA ALA A 84 -0.58 2.11 -8.81
C ALA A 84 -1.89 1.65 -9.48
N GLY A 85 -2.27 2.36 -10.56
CA GLY A 85 -3.49 2.02 -11.33
C GLY A 85 -4.81 2.37 -10.65
N LEU A 86 -4.80 3.03 -9.49
CA LEU A 86 -6.00 3.52 -8.82
C LEU A 86 -6.41 4.90 -9.34
N ASP A 87 -7.72 5.11 -9.45
CA ASP A 87 -8.27 6.44 -9.69
C ASP A 87 -8.13 7.35 -8.44
N PRO A 88 -8.30 8.68 -8.57
CA PRO A 88 -8.13 9.62 -7.46
C PRO A 88 -9.00 9.31 -6.22
N ARG A 89 -10.24 8.80 -6.41
CA ARG A 89 -11.13 8.47 -5.29
C ARG A 89 -10.65 7.23 -4.53
N GLU A 90 -10.17 6.23 -5.27
CA GLU A 90 -9.61 5.02 -4.68
C GLU A 90 -8.29 5.32 -3.93
N ARG A 91 -7.45 6.24 -4.44
CA ARG A 91 -6.24 6.69 -3.74
C ARG A 91 -6.56 7.35 -2.39
N VAL A 92 -7.58 8.23 -2.35
CA VAL A 92 -8.03 8.84 -1.08
C VAL A 92 -8.49 7.78 -0.09
N ARG A 93 -9.31 6.82 -0.54
CA ARG A 93 -9.78 5.70 0.31
C ARG A 93 -8.63 4.86 0.84
N LEU A 94 -7.64 4.57 -0.01
CA LEU A 94 -6.47 3.82 0.40
C LEU A 94 -5.67 4.56 1.47
N ARG A 95 -5.41 5.86 1.29
CA ARG A 95 -4.72 6.69 2.28
C ARG A 95 -5.45 6.66 3.64
N THR A 96 -6.77 6.84 3.63
CA THR A 96 -7.58 6.76 4.86
C THR A 96 -7.46 5.38 5.53
N LEU A 97 -7.49 4.31 4.74
CA LEU A 97 -7.32 2.95 5.25
C LEU A 97 -5.93 2.74 5.88
N LEU A 98 -4.86 3.17 5.21
CA LEU A 98 -3.50 3.06 5.72
C LEU A 98 -3.31 3.87 7.00
N ALA A 99 -3.80 5.10 7.04
CA ALA A 99 -3.77 5.94 8.25
C ALA A 99 -4.50 5.26 9.43
N GLY A 100 -5.66 4.64 9.18
CA GLY A 100 -6.39 3.90 10.20
C GLY A 100 -5.64 2.66 10.73
N MET A 101 -4.87 1.98 9.86
CA MET A 101 -4.08 0.82 10.25
C MET A 101 -2.75 1.19 10.95
N ALA A 102 -2.26 2.41 10.78
CA ALA A 102 -0.98 2.84 11.34
C ALA A 102 -1.00 3.06 12.87
N SER A 103 -2.17 2.98 13.50
CA SER A 103 -2.32 3.20 14.95
C SER A 103 -1.63 2.12 15.81
N ASP A 104 -1.49 0.90 15.30
CA ASP A 104 -1.00 -0.26 16.07
C ASP A 104 0.11 -1.06 15.37
N ARG A 105 0.58 -0.58 14.21
CA ARG A 105 1.60 -1.25 13.40
C ARG A 105 2.45 -0.28 12.60
N ILE A 106 3.59 -0.74 12.13
CA ILE A 106 4.46 -0.02 11.22
C ILE A 106 3.99 -0.30 9.78
N ILE A 107 3.79 0.76 9.00
CA ILE A 107 3.48 0.66 7.58
C ILE A 107 4.59 1.35 6.79
N LEU A 108 5.34 0.57 6.02
CA LEU A 108 6.36 1.06 5.09
C LEU A 108 5.77 1.06 3.68
N VAL A 109 5.66 2.23 3.08
CA VAL A 109 5.17 2.40 1.69
C VAL A 109 6.34 2.81 0.81
N ALA A 110 6.65 2.00 -0.19
CA ALA A 110 7.54 2.38 -1.27
C ALA A 110 6.69 2.92 -2.43
N THR A 111 6.92 4.17 -2.83
CA THR A 111 6.20 4.82 -3.93
C THR A 111 7.00 5.95 -4.54
N HIS A 112 6.77 6.21 -5.82
CA HIS A 112 7.25 7.40 -6.52
C HIS A 112 6.18 8.50 -6.59
N VAL A 113 4.96 8.23 -6.11
CA VAL A 113 3.86 9.20 -6.10
C VAL A 113 3.87 9.96 -4.78
N VAL A 114 4.64 11.04 -4.75
CA VAL A 114 4.93 11.85 -3.56
C VAL A 114 3.65 12.37 -2.90
N SER A 115 2.68 12.83 -3.68
CA SER A 115 1.39 13.35 -3.19
C SER A 115 0.54 12.32 -2.42
N ASP A 116 0.78 11.02 -2.64
CA ASP A 116 0.05 9.97 -1.93
C ASP A 116 0.54 9.79 -0.49
N VAL A 117 1.75 10.21 -0.17
CA VAL A 117 2.36 10.02 1.16
C VAL A 117 2.47 11.33 1.96
N GLU A 118 2.55 12.49 1.32
CA GLU A 118 2.74 13.78 1.98
C GLU A 118 1.72 14.04 3.11
N SER A 119 0.47 13.65 2.90
CA SER A 119 -0.62 13.90 3.86
C SER A 119 -0.78 12.85 4.96
N VAL A 120 -0.13 11.68 4.84
CA VAL A 120 -0.32 10.55 5.76
C VAL A 120 0.97 10.00 6.35
N ALA A 121 2.13 10.28 5.74
CA ALA A 121 3.41 9.81 6.25
C ALA A 121 3.81 10.59 7.50
N THR A 122 4.23 9.87 8.53
CA THR A 122 4.87 10.46 9.73
C THR A 122 6.35 10.70 9.52
N GLN A 123 6.99 9.85 8.72
CA GLN A 123 8.39 9.96 8.29
C GLN A 123 8.52 9.59 6.83
N VAL A 124 9.48 10.22 6.15
CA VAL A 124 9.88 9.89 4.79
C VAL A 124 11.36 9.52 4.78
N ILE A 125 11.69 8.47 4.05
CA ILE A 125 13.07 8.04 3.80
C ILE A 125 13.37 8.31 2.32
N LEU A 126 14.34 9.16 2.06
CA LEU A 126 14.82 9.46 0.70
C LEU A 126 15.92 8.46 0.35
N LEU A 127 15.66 7.61 -0.65
CA LEU A 127 16.56 6.52 -1.05
C LEU A 127 17.11 6.77 -2.46
N ARG A 128 18.44 6.78 -2.62
CA ARG A 128 19.11 6.94 -3.92
C ARG A 128 20.23 5.92 -4.09
N ALA A 129 20.21 5.19 -5.17
CA ALA A 129 21.25 4.16 -5.48
C ALA A 129 21.53 3.17 -4.32
N GLY A 130 20.48 2.77 -3.59
CA GLY A 130 20.59 1.85 -2.47
C GLY A 130 21.09 2.47 -1.15
N GLN A 131 21.26 3.80 -1.11
CA GLN A 131 21.70 4.52 0.08
C GLN A 131 20.61 5.47 0.56
N ILE A 132 20.47 5.58 1.89
CA ILE A 132 19.60 6.57 2.51
C ILE A 132 20.30 7.93 2.39
N VAL A 133 19.67 8.86 1.67
CA VAL A 133 20.12 10.25 1.55
C VAL A 133 19.70 11.05 2.78
N ASP A 134 18.44 10.87 3.20
CA ASP A 134 17.90 11.48 4.40
C ASP A 134 16.69 10.68 4.92
N ALA A 135 16.33 10.87 6.20
CA ALA A 135 15.18 10.24 6.82
C ALA A 135 14.65 11.14 7.95
N ALA A 136 13.53 11.83 7.70
CA ALA A 136 12.95 12.76 8.65
C ALA A 136 11.42 12.89 8.49
N PRO A 137 10.71 13.53 9.41
CA PRO A 137 9.35 13.98 9.25
C PRO A 137 9.17 14.88 8.01
N VAL A 138 8.00 14.81 7.36
CA VAL A 138 7.71 15.63 6.17
C VAL A 138 7.99 17.13 6.37
N PRO A 139 7.55 17.77 7.49
CA PRO A 139 7.83 19.20 7.71
C PRO A 139 9.32 19.53 7.76
N ASP A 140 10.14 18.64 8.34
CA ASP A 140 11.58 18.87 8.50
C ASP A 140 12.30 18.78 7.14
N LEU A 141 11.92 17.78 6.30
CA LEU A 141 12.44 17.69 4.94
C LEU A 141 12.06 18.91 4.09
N ILE A 142 10.81 19.37 4.20
CA ILE A 142 10.38 20.59 3.51
C ILE A 142 11.20 21.80 3.97
N ALA A 143 11.37 21.98 5.28
CA ALA A 143 12.16 23.08 5.83
C ALA A 143 13.62 23.06 5.35
N GLN A 144 14.20 21.87 5.19
CA GLN A 144 15.59 21.68 4.82
C GLN A 144 15.83 21.86 3.30
N TYR A 145 14.98 21.26 2.45
CA TYR A 145 15.24 21.15 1.01
C TYR A 145 14.37 22.06 0.14
N ALA A 146 13.16 22.44 0.59
CA ALA A 146 12.19 23.21 -0.19
C ALA A 146 11.33 24.13 0.70
N PRO A 147 11.92 25.10 1.42
CA PRO A 147 11.20 25.95 2.38
C PRO A 147 9.99 26.65 1.76
N GLY A 148 8.80 26.46 2.38
CA GLY A 148 7.55 27.06 1.92
C GLY A 148 6.90 26.41 0.69
N ARG A 149 7.40 25.23 0.28
CA ARG A 149 6.87 24.43 -0.83
C ARG A 149 6.32 23.08 -0.34
N GLY A 150 6.21 22.07 -1.22
CA GLY A 150 5.71 20.75 -0.90
C GLY A 150 6.77 19.64 -0.96
N LEU A 151 6.38 18.44 -0.63
CA LEU A 151 7.27 17.28 -0.68
C LEU A 151 7.71 16.94 -2.12
N GLU A 152 6.94 17.30 -3.15
CA GLU A 152 7.35 17.15 -4.55
C GLU A 152 8.57 18.00 -4.87
N ASP A 153 8.65 19.23 -4.34
CA ASP A 153 9.82 20.11 -4.49
C ASP A 153 11.05 19.57 -3.74
N VAL A 154 10.86 18.92 -2.59
CA VAL A 154 11.92 18.18 -1.89
C VAL A 154 12.46 17.07 -2.79
N TYR A 155 11.57 16.28 -3.40
CA TYR A 155 11.97 15.23 -4.34
C TYR A 155 12.80 15.80 -5.50
N LEU A 156 12.34 16.88 -6.12
CA LEU A 156 13.05 17.55 -7.22
C LEU A 156 14.40 18.12 -6.76
N ALA A 157 14.49 18.71 -5.57
CA ALA A 157 15.74 19.24 -5.04
C ALA A 157 16.79 18.14 -4.78
N VAL A 158 16.35 16.95 -4.32
CA VAL A 158 17.25 15.84 -3.99
C VAL A 158 17.61 15.00 -5.20
N PHE A 159 16.67 14.81 -6.16
CA PHE A 159 16.80 13.87 -7.28
C PHE A 159 16.83 14.54 -8.65
N GLY A 160 16.38 15.79 -8.78
CA GLY A 160 16.15 16.48 -10.05
C GLY A 160 17.39 16.83 -10.87
N GLU A 161 18.60 16.75 -10.32
CA GLU A 161 19.85 17.08 -11.03
C GLU A 161 20.61 15.84 -11.56
N GLY A 162 19.97 14.66 -11.64
CA GLY A 162 20.71 13.40 -11.86
C GLY A 162 20.27 12.48 -13.00
N ASP A 163 19.10 12.65 -13.61
CA ASP A 163 18.60 11.73 -14.65
C ASP A 163 18.81 12.23 -16.09
N GLY A 164 19.81 13.05 -16.31
CA GLY A 164 20.20 13.59 -17.63
C GLY A 164 21.52 13.02 -18.16
N LYS A 165 21.79 11.69 -18.07
CA LYS A 165 22.81 11.01 -18.91
C LYS A 165 22.52 9.53 -19.02
#